data_83b60d3808eda2855389dceb818f51db
#
_entry.id   83b60d3808eda2855389dceb818f51db
#
_cell.length_a   1.000
_cell.length_b   1.000
_cell.length_c   1.000
_cell.angle_alpha   90.00
_cell.angle_beta   90.00
_cell.angle_gamma   90.00
#
_symmetry.space_group_name_H-M   'P 1'
#
loop_
_entity.id
_entity.type
_entity.pdbx_description
1 polymer ?
#
loop_
_entity_poly.entity_id
_entity_poly.type
_entity_poly.pdbx_seq_one_letter_code
_entity_poly.pdbx_strand_id
1 'polypeptide(L)'
;KENFDKYGPESIYGECYWWGGSGKISWGRTVGHRMLKVLGGYVEESGDYSTGAGLVIMLHVLGNSAVYDAPTKWEAIAKNAKNVVFWGTDPLVTDQISWQPPTHDGYLGIKKIKEAGIKTYSVCVFKNDTTRYLDSEAIIVRPNTDVAMMLGMCHYLYENKLYDEEFIKKLR
;
A
#
# COMPACT_ATOMS: atom_id res chain seq x y z
N LYS A 1 -36.28 9.80 -0.90
CA LYS A 1 -37.31 9.14 -0.11
C LYS A 1 -38.30 8.39 -1.00
N GLU A 2 -38.83 9.02 -2.04
CA GLU A 2 -39.83 8.42 -2.95
C GLU A 2 -39.32 7.09 -3.56
N ASN A 3 -38.12 7.02 -4.06
CA ASN A 3 -37.53 5.79 -4.61
C ASN A 3 -37.37 4.72 -3.52
N PHE A 4 -36.95 5.11 -2.32
CA PHE A 4 -36.81 4.18 -1.20
C PHE A 4 -38.18 3.60 -0.77
N ASP A 5 -39.20 4.46 -0.66
CA ASP A 5 -40.55 4.04 -0.28
C ASP A 5 -41.17 3.10 -1.35
N LYS A 6 -40.81 3.28 -2.63
CA LYS A 6 -41.35 2.50 -3.75
C LYS A 6 -40.57 1.22 -4.05
N TYR A 7 -39.26 1.25 -3.96
CA TYR A 7 -38.38 0.18 -4.42
C TYR A 7 -37.54 -0.44 -3.30
N GLY A 8 -37.61 0.09 -2.07
CA GLY A 8 -36.87 -0.39 -0.92
C GLY A 8 -35.37 0.02 -0.89
N PRO A 9 -34.59 -0.54 0.06
CA PRO A 9 -33.21 -0.20 0.28
C PRO A 9 -32.29 -0.54 -0.91
N GLU A 10 -32.67 -1.48 -1.74
CA GLU A 10 -31.92 -1.87 -2.94
C GLU A 10 -31.87 -0.77 -4.01
N SER A 11 -32.72 0.25 -3.88
CA SER A 11 -32.73 1.43 -4.77
C SER A 11 -31.64 2.47 -4.42
N ILE A 12 -30.93 2.28 -3.31
CA ILE A 12 -29.86 3.19 -2.85
C ILE A 12 -28.52 2.47 -2.88
N TYR A 13 -27.59 2.99 -3.68
CA TYR A 13 -26.18 2.62 -3.58
C TYR A 13 -25.50 3.58 -2.62
N GLY A 14 -24.93 3.05 -1.54
CA GLY A 14 -24.31 3.84 -0.47
C GLY A 14 -22.81 3.65 -0.43
N GLU A 15 -22.08 4.45 -1.20
CA GLU A 15 -20.64 4.53 -1.13
C GLU A 15 -20.23 5.73 -0.26
N CYS A 16 -19.48 5.46 0.81
CA CYS A 16 -18.92 6.48 1.68
C CYS A 16 -17.41 6.25 1.76
N TYR A 17 -16.67 6.93 0.90
CA TYR A 17 -15.22 6.77 0.82
C TYR A 17 -14.50 7.33 2.05
N TRP A 18 -13.33 6.77 2.39
CA TRP A 18 -12.74 6.95 3.72
C TRP A 18 -11.58 7.94 3.81
N TRP A 19 -10.96 8.27 2.70
CA TRP A 19 -9.71 9.03 2.71
C TRP A 19 -9.81 10.48 3.20
N GLY A 20 -10.98 11.02 3.33
CA GLY A 20 -11.22 12.39 3.78
C GLY A 20 -11.40 12.56 5.29
N GLY A 21 -11.31 11.52 6.09
CA GLY A 21 -11.60 11.57 7.52
C GLY A 21 -10.55 10.89 8.38
N SER A 22 -10.10 11.56 9.44
CA SER A 22 -9.08 11.07 10.37
C SER A 22 -9.61 10.65 11.75
N GLY A 23 -10.92 10.60 11.95
CA GLY A 23 -11.52 10.25 13.23
C GLY A 23 -12.90 9.63 13.11
N LYS A 24 -13.35 8.96 14.17
CA LYS A 24 -14.63 8.22 14.17
C LYS A 24 -15.85 9.09 13.88
N ILE A 25 -15.85 10.35 14.34
CA ILE A 25 -16.99 11.26 14.21
C ILE A 25 -17.06 11.89 12.81
N SER A 26 -15.92 12.25 12.24
CA SER A 26 -15.82 12.89 10.92
C SER A 26 -15.56 11.88 9.79
N TRP A 27 -15.52 10.61 10.10
CA TRP A 27 -15.27 9.58 9.11
C TRP A 27 -16.54 9.25 8.32
N GLY A 28 -16.57 9.69 7.07
CA GLY A 28 -17.74 9.57 6.18
C GLY A 28 -18.32 8.17 6.13
N ARG A 29 -17.48 7.14 6.06
CA ARG A 29 -17.91 5.74 6.06
C ARG A 29 -18.71 5.39 7.32
N THR A 30 -18.24 5.76 8.51
CA THR A 30 -18.94 5.46 9.76
C THR A 30 -20.29 6.18 9.84
N VAL A 31 -20.30 7.48 9.58
CA VAL A 31 -21.49 8.32 9.73
C VAL A 31 -22.48 8.09 8.59
N GLY A 32 -22.01 8.04 7.35
CA GLY A 32 -22.83 7.83 6.16
C GLY A 32 -23.48 6.44 6.16
N HIS A 33 -22.71 5.38 6.39
CA HIS A 33 -23.27 4.03 6.47
C HIS A 33 -24.23 3.87 7.65
N ARG A 34 -23.95 4.50 8.79
CA ARG A 34 -24.89 4.51 9.93
C ARG A 34 -26.21 5.17 9.54
N MET A 35 -26.16 6.32 8.89
CA MET A 35 -27.35 7.01 8.42
C MET A 35 -28.17 6.13 7.46
N LEU A 36 -27.54 5.54 6.47
CA LEU A 36 -28.20 4.68 5.49
C LEU A 36 -28.79 3.43 6.13
N LYS A 37 -28.12 2.81 7.10
CA LYS A 37 -28.65 1.69 7.88
C LYS A 37 -29.87 2.07 8.73
N VAL A 38 -29.84 3.23 9.38
CA VAL A 38 -30.98 3.74 10.16
C VAL A 38 -32.17 4.07 9.26
N LEU A 39 -31.93 4.49 8.02
CA LEU A 39 -32.99 4.74 7.03
C LEU A 39 -33.64 3.45 6.48
N GLY A 40 -33.07 2.29 6.73
CA GLY A 40 -33.63 1.00 6.33
C GLY A 40 -32.72 0.13 5.47
N GLY A 41 -31.51 0.58 5.18
CA GLY A 41 -30.51 -0.16 4.42
C GLY A 41 -30.14 0.46 3.07
N TYR A 42 -29.21 -0.17 2.38
CA TYR A 42 -28.66 0.27 1.10
C TYR A 42 -27.83 -0.87 0.50
N VAL A 43 -27.50 -0.76 -0.78
CA VAL A 43 -26.52 -1.63 -1.43
C VAL A 43 -25.12 -1.09 -1.14
N GLU A 44 -24.27 -1.88 -0.51
CA GLU A 44 -22.89 -1.55 -0.18
C GLU A 44 -21.93 -2.04 -1.26
N GLU A 45 -20.84 -1.32 -1.45
CA GLU A 45 -19.72 -1.78 -2.26
C GLU A 45 -19.05 -3.02 -1.65
N SER A 46 -18.46 -3.86 -2.47
CA SER A 46 -17.65 -5.00 -2.03
C SER A 46 -16.23 -4.86 -2.58
N GLY A 47 -15.26 -5.00 -1.69
CA GLY A 47 -13.83 -4.91 -2.04
C GLY A 47 -13.24 -3.51 -1.87
N ASP A 48 -12.12 -3.29 -2.55
CA ASP A 48 -11.36 -2.04 -2.54
C ASP A 48 -10.79 -1.77 -3.94
N TYR A 49 -10.88 -0.54 -4.38
CA TYR A 49 -10.34 -0.14 -5.69
C TYR A 49 -8.82 -0.03 -5.70
N SER A 50 -8.22 0.45 -4.61
CA SER A 50 -6.77 0.71 -4.54
C SER A 50 -5.95 -0.56 -4.40
N THR A 51 -6.44 -1.54 -3.65
CA THR A 51 -5.72 -2.76 -3.26
C THR A 51 -6.46 -4.05 -3.58
N GLY A 52 -7.59 -3.97 -4.32
CA GLY A 52 -8.44 -5.13 -4.60
C GLY A 52 -7.69 -6.30 -5.23
N ALA A 53 -6.86 -6.05 -6.22
CA ALA A 53 -6.01 -7.08 -6.84
C ALA A 53 -4.98 -7.64 -5.84
N GLY A 54 -4.36 -6.78 -5.03
CA GLY A 54 -3.41 -7.17 -3.98
C GLY A 54 -4.06 -8.05 -2.91
N LEU A 55 -5.24 -7.66 -2.42
CA LEU A 55 -5.98 -8.43 -1.43
C LEU A 55 -6.35 -9.84 -1.92
N VAL A 56 -6.63 -9.99 -3.20
CA VAL A 56 -6.90 -11.31 -3.80
C VAL A 56 -5.61 -12.12 -3.94
N ILE A 57 -4.58 -11.56 -4.58
CA ILE A 57 -3.37 -12.32 -4.90
C ILE A 57 -2.52 -12.64 -3.66
N MET A 58 -2.45 -11.76 -2.67
CA MET A 58 -1.65 -11.99 -1.45
C MET A 58 -2.12 -13.19 -0.65
N LEU A 59 -3.41 -13.49 -0.65
CA LEU A 59 -3.94 -14.70 -0.02
C LEU A 59 -3.40 -15.97 -0.67
N HIS A 60 -3.16 -15.96 -1.98
CA HIS A 60 -2.60 -17.10 -2.72
C HIS A 60 -1.08 -17.19 -2.61
N VAL A 61 -0.38 -16.06 -2.58
CA VAL A 61 1.09 -16.03 -2.60
C VAL A 61 1.68 -16.13 -1.19
N LEU A 62 1.09 -15.39 -0.22
CA LEU A 62 1.60 -15.29 1.15
C LEU A 62 0.69 -15.97 2.18
N GLY A 63 -0.51 -16.37 1.81
CA GLY A 63 -1.51 -16.95 2.72
C GLY A 63 -2.22 -15.94 3.61
N ASN A 64 -1.91 -14.64 3.51
CA ASN A 64 -2.53 -13.58 4.29
C ASN A 64 -2.33 -12.20 3.64
N SER A 65 -3.02 -11.18 4.18
CA SER A 65 -2.93 -9.77 3.77
C SER A 65 -2.03 -8.91 4.68
N ALA A 66 -1.21 -9.53 5.54
CA ALA A 66 -0.44 -8.83 6.57
C ALA A 66 0.52 -7.76 6.01
N VAL A 67 1.00 -7.93 4.79
CA VAL A 67 1.84 -6.92 4.10
C VAL A 67 1.09 -5.59 3.95
N TYR A 68 -0.22 -5.64 3.76
CA TYR A 68 -1.07 -4.46 3.65
C TYR A 68 -1.53 -3.94 5.03
N ASP A 69 -1.91 -4.85 5.93
CA ASP A 69 -2.54 -4.51 7.21
C ASP A 69 -1.53 -4.18 8.32
N ALA A 70 -0.29 -4.66 8.19
CA ALA A 70 0.73 -4.55 9.23
C ALA A 70 2.08 -4.05 8.68
N PRO A 71 2.16 -2.77 8.26
CA PRO A 71 3.41 -2.21 7.73
C PRO A 71 4.51 -2.20 8.80
N THR A 72 5.73 -2.45 8.37
CA THR A 72 6.92 -2.41 9.25
C THR A 72 7.21 -0.97 9.67
N LYS A 73 7.40 -0.74 10.96
CA LYS A 73 7.72 0.59 11.49
C LYS A 73 9.06 1.10 10.99
N TRP A 74 9.15 2.40 10.75
CA TRP A 74 10.35 3.08 10.29
C TRP A 74 11.57 2.83 11.18
N GLU A 75 11.39 2.78 12.50
CA GLU A 75 12.46 2.47 13.46
C GLU A 75 13.04 1.06 13.24
N ALA A 76 12.19 0.09 12.97
CA ALA A 76 12.62 -1.28 12.71
C ALA A 76 13.40 -1.36 11.39
N ILE A 77 12.96 -0.64 10.36
CA ILE A 77 13.67 -0.54 9.09
C ILE A 77 15.03 0.11 9.30
N ALA A 78 15.08 1.29 9.94
CA ALA A 78 16.31 2.02 10.20
C ALA A 78 17.33 1.25 11.05
N LYS A 79 16.85 0.36 11.94
CA LYS A 79 17.74 -0.44 12.79
C LYS A 79 18.28 -1.69 12.12
N ASN A 80 17.51 -2.31 11.22
CA ASN A 80 17.80 -3.68 10.77
C ASN A 80 18.07 -3.78 9.26
N ALA A 81 17.61 -2.82 8.45
CA ALA A 81 17.80 -2.90 7.01
C ALA A 81 19.24 -2.53 6.62
N LYS A 82 19.80 -3.27 5.68
CA LYS A 82 21.07 -2.94 5.02
C LYS A 82 20.86 -2.13 3.75
N ASN A 83 19.76 -2.40 3.06
CA ASN A 83 19.34 -1.71 1.86
C ASN A 83 17.83 -1.45 1.93
N VAL A 84 17.39 -0.33 1.37
CA VAL A 84 15.97 -0.01 1.21
C VAL A 84 15.69 0.33 -0.24
N VAL A 85 14.68 -0.30 -0.82
CA VAL A 85 14.24 -0.04 -2.19
C VAL A 85 12.88 0.66 -2.16
N PHE A 86 12.83 1.87 -2.67
CA PHE A 86 11.59 2.61 -2.90
C PHE A 86 11.10 2.31 -4.31
N TRP A 87 10.03 1.53 -4.43
CA TRP A 87 9.52 1.09 -5.71
C TRP A 87 8.24 1.85 -6.08
N GLY A 88 8.33 2.74 -7.06
CA GLY A 88 7.20 3.53 -7.55
C GLY A 88 6.53 4.42 -6.50
N THR A 89 7.26 4.83 -5.47
CA THR A 89 6.71 5.57 -4.33
C THR A 89 7.55 6.80 -3.97
N ASP A 90 6.89 7.81 -3.41
CA ASP A 90 7.50 9.01 -2.86
C ASP A 90 6.97 9.29 -1.44
N PRO A 91 7.46 8.57 -0.41
CA PRO A 91 6.95 8.69 0.94
C PRO A 91 7.03 10.10 1.53
N LEU A 92 7.98 10.95 1.14
CA LEU A 92 8.03 12.33 1.60
C LEU A 92 6.78 13.14 1.20
N VAL A 93 6.16 12.78 0.09
CA VAL A 93 4.95 13.43 -0.41
C VAL A 93 3.70 12.66 0.02
N THR A 94 3.72 11.34 -0.03
CA THR A 94 2.52 10.51 0.13
C THR A 94 2.28 10.03 1.56
N ASP A 95 3.31 9.95 2.41
CA ASP A 95 3.21 9.47 3.79
C ASP A 95 3.22 10.61 4.82
N GLN A 96 2.47 11.66 4.55
CA GLN A 96 2.28 12.78 5.49
C GLN A 96 1.46 12.34 6.72
N ILE A 97 0.57 11.38 6.53
CA ILE A 97 -0.13 10.66 7.58
C ILE A 97 0.06 9.18 7.29
N SER A 98 0.72 8.48 8.19
CA SER A 98 0.98 7.05 8.05
C SER A 98 -0.31 6.23 8.10
N TRP A 99 -0.32 5.10 7.40
CA TRP A 99 -1.53 4.32 7.22
C TRP A 99 -2.04 3.67 8.51
N GLN A 100 -1.18 2.98 9.24
CA GLN A 100 -1.56 2.29 10.47
C GLN A 100 -0.38 2.19 11.46
N PRO A 101 -0.49 2.85 12.61
CA PRO A 101 -1.51 3.82 13.04
C PRO A 101 -1.37 5.15 12.29
N PRO A 102 -2.44 5.96 12.21
CA PRO A 102 -2.38 7.26 11.55
C PRO A 102 -1.54 8.23 12.40
N THR A 103 -0.27 8.35 12.07
CA THR A 103 0.73 9.20 12.71
C THR A 103 1.34 10.16 11.69
N HIS A 104 2.09 11.16 12.13
CA HIS A 104 2.80 12.11 11.27
C HIS A 104 4.30 11.82 11.26
N ASP A 105 4.69 10.56 11.25
CA ASP A 105 6.07 10.11 11.40
C ASP A 105 6.77 9.73 10.09
N GLY A 106 6.10 9.82 8.94
CA GLY A 106 6.68 9.49 7.63
C GLY A 106 7.98 10.22 7.35
N TYR A 107 8.00 11.58 7.46
CA TYR A 107 9.22 12.36 7.30
C TYR A 107 10.30 11.96 8.32
N LEU A 108 9.93 11.80 9.59
CA LEU A 108 10.86 11.40 10.64
C LEU A 108 11.45 10.01 10.38
N GLY A 109 10.66 9.10 9.82
CA GLY A 109 11.09 7.78 9.41
C GLY A 109 12.13 7.83 8.28
N ILE A 110 11.85 8.58 7.23
CA ILE A 110 12.80 8.79 6.12
C ILE A 110 14.08 9.45 6.62
N LYS A 111 13.98 10.42 7.52
CA LYS A 111 15.14 11.05 8.15
C LYS A 111 15.99 10.04 8.91
N LYS A 112 15.39 9.12 9.68
CA LYS A 112 16.12 8.05 10.39
C LYS A 112 16.86 7.12 9.43
N ILE A 113 16.28 6.78 8.28
CA ILE A 113 16.97 5.98 7.25
C ILE A 113 18.22 6.70 6.75
N LYS A 114 18.11 8.01 6.49
CA LYS A 114 19.27 8.83 6.08
C LYS A 114 20.34 8.89 7.14
N GLU A 115 19.97 9.15 8.39
CA GLU A 115 20.90 9.24 9.54
C GLU A 115 21.58 7.90 9.84
N ALA A 116 20.91 6.79 9.59
CA ALA A 116 21.48 5.45 9.72
C ALA A 116 22.46 5.08 8.60
N GLY A 117 22.59 5.92 7.57
CA GLY A 117 23.50 5.67 6.44
C GLY A 117 23.14 4.46 5.59
N ILE A 118 21.87 4.07 5.59
CA ILE A 118 21.39 2.90 4.84
C ILE A 118 21.46 3.20 3.35
N LYS A 119 22.00 2.27 2.57
CA LYS A 119 22.01 2.40 1.12
C LYS A 119 20.58 2.30 0.58
N THR A 120 20.19 3.30 -0.22
CA THR A 120 18.83 3.38 -0.76
C THR A 120 18.82 3.35 -2.29
N TYR A 121 17.80 2.72 -2.84
CA TYR A 121 17.54 2.64 -4.27
C TYR A 121 16.13 3.13 -4.53
N SER A 122 15.92 3.81 -5.66
CA SER A 122 14.60 4.26 -6.09
C SER A 122 14.31 3.77 -7.50
N VAL A 123 13.42 2.80 -7.63
CA VAL A 123 12.88 2.39 -8.92
C VAL A 123 11.73 3.32 -9.25
N CYS A 124 11.90 4.20 -10.21
CA CYS A 124 10.98 5.30 -10.46
C CYS A 124 11.04 5.75 -11.93
N VAL A 125 10.04 6.51 -12.36
CA VAL A 125 10.00 7.09 -13.71
C VAL A 125 10.73 8.44 -13.79
N PHE A 126 10.94 9.09 -12.65
CA PHE A 126 11.74 10.32 -12.48
C PHE A 126 12.25 10.43 -11.05
N LYS A 127 13.32 11.19 -10.83
CA LYS A 127 13.84 11.44 -9.48
C LYS A 127 12.85 12.31 -8.70
N ASN A 128 12.15 11.68 -7.76
CA ASN A 128 11.19 12.30 -6.85
C ASN A 128 11.87 12.89 -5.60
N ASP A 129 11.10 13.47 -4.69
CA ASP A 129 11.62 14.17 -3.51
C ASP A 129 12.32 13.23 -2.53
N THR A 130 11.77 12.03 -2.29
CA THR A 130 12.42 11.00 -1.47
C THR A 130 13.76 10.58 -2.07
N THR A 131 13.83 10.37 -3.38
CA THR A 131 15.07 10.03 -4.10
C THR A 131 16.13 11.08 -3.92
N ARG A 132 15.77 12.36 -4.06
CA ARG A 132 16.72 13.49 -3.89
C ARG A 132 17.13 13.67 -2.44
N TYR A 133 16.20 13.59 -1.51
CA TYR A 133 16.47 13.78 -0.09
C TYR A 133 17.44 12.73 0.47
N LEU A 134 17.27 11.46 0.07
CA LEU A 134 18.09 10.34 0.51
C LEU A 134 19.36 10.16 -0.33
N ASP A 135 19.53 10.91 -1.42
CA ASP A 135 20.58 10.66 -2.43
C ASP A 135 20.57 9.21 -2.92
N SER A 136 19.37 8.68 -3.15
CA SER A 136 19.16 7.29 -3.56
C SER A 136 19.69 7.04 -4.97
N GLU A 137 20.27 5.85 -5.17
CA GLU A 137 20.57 5.36 -6.50
C GLU A 137 19.28 5.20 -7.31
N ALA A 138 19.06 6.06 -8.31
CA ALA A 138 17.84 6.08 -9.09
C ALA A 138 17.92 5.12 -10.28
N ILE A 139 17.00 4.18 -10.32
CA ILE A 139 16.80 3.25 -11.42
C ILE A 139 15.58 3.74 -12.21
N ILE A 140 15.84 4.44 -13.31
CA ILE A 140 14.78 5.04 -14.12
C ILE A 140 14.19 3.99 -15.06
N VAL A 141 12.91 3.72 -14.90
CA VAL A 141 12.15 2.75 -15.71
C VAL A 141 11.08 3.47 -16.54
N ARG A 142 10.67 2.86 -17.63
CA ARG A 142 9.51 3.34 -18.38
C ARG A 142 8.23 3.03 -17.61
N PRO A 143 7.21 3.90 -17.61
CA PRO A 143 5.92 3.59 -17.03
C PRO A 143 5.39 2.24 -17.50
N ASN A 144 4.75 1.47 -16.59
CA ASN A 144 4.18 0.14 -16.84
C ASN A 144 5.20 -0.96 -17.20
N THR A 145 6.49 -0.79 -16.90
CA THR A 145 7.50 -1.83 -17.11
C THR A 145 7.99 -2.50 -15.83
N ASP A 146 7.35 -2.23 -14.71
CA ASP A 146 7.71 -2.79 -13.39
C ASP A 146 7.76 -4.31 -13.41
N VAL A 147 6.71 -4.95 -13.93
CA VAL A 147 6.62 -6.41 -14.03
C VAL A 147 7.73 -6.97 -14.91
N ALA A 148 8.06 -6.31 -16.03
CA ALA A 148 9.15 -6.74 -16.90
C ALA A 148 10.51 -6.69 -16.17
N MET A 149 10.75 -5.63 -15.40
CA MET A 149 11.95 -5.51 -14.56
C MET A 149 12.00 -6.61 -13.49
N MET A 150 10.88 -6.86 -12.77
CA MET A 150 10.79 -7.90 -11.75
C MET A 150 11.05 -9.28 -12.33
N LEU A 151 10.47 -9.60 -13.50
CA LEU A 151 10.73 -10.85 -14.20
C LEU A 151 12.19 -10.98 -14.66
N GLY A 152 12.79 -9.89 -15.11
CA GLY A 152 14.23 -9.84 -15.41
C GLY A 152 15.10 -10.14 -14.19
N MET A 153 14.75 -9.61 -13.02
CA MET A 153 15.42 -9.94 -11.76
C MET A 153 15.24 -11.43 -11.39
N CYS A 154 14.03 -11.95 -11.52
CA CYS A 154 13.77 -13.39 -11.29
C CYS A 154 14.59 -14.27 -12.23
N HIS A 155 14.66 -13.91 -13.51
CA HIS A 155 15.48 -14.62 -14.49
C HIS A 155 16.96 -14.61 -14.11
N TYR A 156 17.50 -13.45 -13.72
CA TYR A 156 18.88 -13.35 -13.24
C TYR A 156 19.16 -14.25 -12.04
N LEU A 157 18.26 -14.23 -11.04
CA LEU A 157 18.37 -15.09 -9.86
C LEU A 157 18.34 -16.57 -10.23
N TYR A 158 17.49 -16.96 -11.17
CA TYR A 158 17.36 -18.33 -11.65
C TYR A 158 18.62 -18.79 -12.39
N GLU A 159 19.08 -18.04 -13.39
CA GLU A 159 20.29 -18.36 -14.18
C GLU A 159 21.55 -18.48 -13.32
N ASN A 160 21.66 -17.63 -12.29
CA ASN A 160 22.83 -17.64 -11.40
C ASN A 160 22.66 -18.52 -10.15
N LYS A 161 21.56 -19.28 -10.05
CA LYS A 161 21.23 -20.16 -8.92
C LYS A 161 21.28 -19.44 -7.56
N LEU A 162 20.79 -18.19 -7.52
CA LEU A 162 20.74 -17.35 -6.32
C LEU A 162 19.40 -17.48 -5.57
N TYR A 163 18.65 -18.53 -5.77
CA TYR A 163 17.39 -18.83 -5.11
C TYR A 163 17.53 -20.00 -4.14
N ASP A 164 16.64 -20.08 -3.16
CA ASP A 164 16.56 -21.17 -2.20
C ASP A 164 15.74 -22.33 -2.79
N GLU A 165 16.43 -23.40 -3.21
CA GLU A 165 15.77 -24.57 -3.80
C GLU A 165 14.85 -25.30 -2.82
N GLU A 166 15.21 -25.36 -1.54
CA GLU A 166 14.38 -26.04 -0.53
C GLU A 166 13.10 -25.27 -0.26
N PHE A 167 13.20 -23.94 -0.21
CA PHE A 167 12.04 -23.07 -0.07
C PHE A 167 11.06 -23.25 -1.25
N ILE A 168 11.57 -23.21 -2.48
CA ILE A 168 10.73 -23.40 -3.68
C ILE A 168 10.08 -24.77 -3.71
N LYS A 169 10.80 -25.83 -3.32
CA LYS A 169 10.23 -27.20 -3.28
C LYS A 169 9.10 -27.35 -2.26
N LYS A 170 9.11 -26.57 -1.17
CA LYS A 170 8.06 -26.60 -0.14
C LYS A 170 6.77 -25.88 -0.57
N LEU A 171 6.85 -24.99 -1.56
CA LEU A 171 5.73 -24.18 -2.02
C LEU A 171 5.04 -24.75 -3.29
N ARG A 172 5.46 -25.91 -3.77
CA ARG A 172 4.87 -26.60 -4.93
C ARG A 172 3.74 -27.54 -4.52
#